data_5b3d1c9564aa12d9f647b70358cf951c
#
_entry.id   5b3d1c9564aa12d9f647b70358cf951c
#
_cell.length_a   1.000
_cell.length_b   1.000
_cell.length_c   1.000
_cell.angle_alpha   90.00
_cell.angle_beta   90.00
_cell.angle_gamma   90.00
#
_symmetry.space_group_name_H-M   'P 1'
#
loop_
_entity.id
_entity.type
_entity.pdbx_description
1 polymer ?
#
loop_
_entity_poly.entity_id
_entity_poly.type
_entity_poly.pdbx_seq_one_letter_code
_entity_poly.pdbx_strand_id
1 'polypeptide(L)'
;DALKIDSIEEYKNYFYKSDFHWNARGAYRAYSDIINLIKKDYDIDSPKEIKNELFYESLWHGNISGLIGQITKEDNITDIKLKDIGNYSYYINDELSDYGTHKEIYKDYGNPTSYSDYDYYYGDNVFEKRFEFHDSSKPNILVFRDSLCNVNEEWIASHFNTTVFIDLR
;
A
#
# COMPACT_ATOMS: atom_id res chain seq x y z
N ASP A 1 8.28 5.59 -17.24
CA ASP A 1 7.96 4.23 -16.75
C ASP A 1 8.35 4.14 -15.28
N ALA A 2 7.35 4.34 -14.42
CA ALA A 2 7.50 4.09 -13.00
C ALA A 2 7.57 2.59 -12.79
N LEU A 3 8.45 1.89 -12.38
CA LEU A 3 8.67 0.44 -12.30
C LEU A 3 9.16 -0.22 -13.59
N LYS A 4 10.28 0.26 -14.10
CA LYS A 4 11.01 -0.53 -15.08
C LYS A 4 11.66 -1.73 -14.37
N ILE A 5 11.22 -2.95 -14.73
CA ILE A 5 11.77 -4.20 -14.24
C ILE A 5 12.57 -4.83 -15.37
N ASP A 6 13.87 -4.95 -15.19
CA ASP A 6 14.80 -5.39 -16.23
C ASP A 6 15.13 -6.89 -16.18
N SER A 7 14.72 -7.60 -15.13
CA SER A 7 15.02 -9.02 -14.96
C SER A 7 13.98 -9.77 -14.11
N ILE A 8 13.94 -11.10 -14.26
CA ILE A 8 13.10 -11.98 -13.43
C ILE A 8 13.53 -11.96 -11.96
N GLU A 9 14.82 -11.77 -11.68
CA GLU A 9 15.32 -11.65 -10.31
C GLU A 9 14.87 -10.36 -9.66
N GLU A 10 14.84 -9.26 -10.41
CA GLU A 10 14.29 -8.00 -9.95
C GLU A 10 12.79 -8.09 -9.70
N TYR A 11 12.04 -8.75 -10.59
CA TYR A 11 10.62 -9.03 -10.39
C TYR A 11 10.36 -9.75 -9.06
N LYS A 12 11.11 -10.81 -8.76
CA LYS A 12 10.97 -11.57 -7.50
C LYS A 12 11.24 -10.75 -6.24
N ASN A 13 11.98 -9.64 -6.34
CA ASN A 13 12.22 -8.75 -5.21
C ASN A 13 11.03 -7.81 -4.93
N TYR A 14 10.20 -7.54 -5.93
CA TYR A 14 9.16 -6.51 -5.86
C TYR A 14 7.74 -7.06 -5.88
N PHE A 15 7.54 -8.33 -6.23
CA PHE A 15 6.22 -8.94 -6.31
C PHE A 15 6.11 -10.19 -5.43
N TYR A 16 4.90 -10.51 -5.01
CA TYR A 16 4.59 -11.79 -4.41
C TYR A 16 4.71 -12.91 -5.45
N LYS A 17 5.03 -14.13 -5.01
CA LYS A 17 5.24 -15.28 -5.92
C LYS A 17 3.93 -15.89 -6.38
N SER A 18 2.92 -15.82 -5.52
CA SER A 18 1.62 -16.46 -5.72
C SER A 18 0.52 -15.46 -6.04
N ASP A 19 0.85 -14.16 -6.13
CA ASP A 19 -0.10 -13.07 -6.35
C ASP A 19 0.42 -12.06 -7.37
N PHE A 20 -0.49 -11.33 -8.01
CA PHE A 20 -0.14 -10.28 -8.98
C PHE A 20 0.19 -8.93 -8.33
N HIS A 21 -0.04 -8.80 -7.03
CA HIS A 21 0.32 -7.58 -6.32
C HIS A 21 1.82 -7.50 -6.05
N TRP A 22 2.34 -6.29 -6.02
CA TRP A 22 3.67 -6.06 -5.48
C TRP A 22 3.71 -6.29 -3.96
N ASN A 23 4.89 -6.63 -3.47
CA ASN A 23 5.16 -6.63 -2.04
C ASN A 23 5.50 -5.20 -1.54
N ALA A 24 5.76 -5.03 -0.26
CA ALA A 24 6.04 -3.71 0.31
C ALA A 24 7.26 -3.00 -0.33
N ARG A 25 8.27 -3.74 -0.79
CA ARG A 25 9.44 -3.15 -1.46
C ARG A 25 9.09 -2.63 -2.85
N GLY A 26 8.27 -3.37 -3.60
CA GLY A 26 7.75 -2.92 -4.89
C GLY A 26 6.88 -1.68 -4.74
N ALA A 27 5.98 -1.68 -3.76
CA ALA A 27 5.15 -0.53 -3.42
C ALA A 27 5.98 0.69 -3.00
N TYR A 28 7.06 0.51 -2.22
CA TYR A 28 7.94 1.61 -1.81
C TYR A 28 8.69 2.21 -3.00
N ARG A 29 9.16 1.38 -3.92
CA ARG A 29 9.79 1.87 -5.16
C ARG A 29 8.81 2.70 -5.98
N ALA A 30 7.59 2.17 -6.22
CA ALA A 30 6.55 2.90 -6.96
C ALA A 30 6.16 4.21 -6.27
N TYR A 31 5.96 4.20 -4.94
CA TYR A 31 5.75 5.40 -4.14
C TYR A 31 6.86 6.43 -4.36
N SER A 32 8.12 6.00 -4.25
CA SER A 32 9.26 6.91 -4.40
C SER A 32 9.32 7.54 -5.79
N ASP A 33 9.04 6.75 -6.84
CA ASP A 33 9.00 7.25 -8.22
C ASP A 33 7.85 8.25 -8.43
N ILE A 34 6.66 7.97 -7.88
CA ILE A 34 5.48 8.86 -7.94
C ILE A 34 5.78 10.19 -7.25
N ILE A 35 6.28 10.17 -6.02
CA ILE A 35 6.58 11.40 -5.27
C ILE A 35 7.68 12.21 -5.96
N ASN A 36 8.74 11.57 -6.45
CA ASN A 36 9.79 12.24 -7.21
C ASN A 36 9.29 12.84 -8.53
N LEU A 37 8.27 12.24 -9.15
CA LEU A 37 7.64 12.80 -10.35
C LEU A 37 6.82 14.05 -10.00
N ILE A 38 5.96 13.96 -8.99
CA ILE A 38 5.09 15.08 -8.55
C ILE A 38 5.94 16.26 -8.06
N LYS A 39 7.02 15.98 -7.33
CA LYS A 39 7.95 16.99 -6.80
C LYS A 39 8.59 17.87 -7.88
N LYS A 40 8.63 17.45 -9.13
CA LYS A 40 9.17 18.29 -10.21
C LYS A 40 8.31 19.53 -10.48
N ASP A 41 7.02 19.42 -10.24
CA ASP A 41 6.05 20.44 -10.59
C ASP A 41 5.39 21.08 -9.34
N TYR A 42 5.54 20.47 -8.18
CA TYR A 42 4.93 20.89 -6.92
C TYR A 42 5.94 20.92 -5.79
N ASP A 43 5.78 21.89 -4.88
CA ASP A 43 6.63 22.02 -3.69
C ASP A 43 6.15 21.04 -2.61
N ILE A 44 6.63 19.81 -2.71
CA ILE A 44 6.39 18.74 -1.72
C ILE A 44 7.72 18.12 -1.30
N ASP A 45 7.72 17.46 -0.14
CA ASP A 45 8.88 16.77 0.38
C ASP A 45 9.36 15.63 -0.55
N SER A 46 10.62 15.28 -0.46
CA SER A 46 11.17 14.06 -1.06
C SER A 46 10.52 12.81 -0.43
N PRO A 47 10.58 11.66 -1.12
CA PRO A 47 10.10 10.39 -0.54
C PRO A 47 10.68 10.17 0.86
N LYS A 48 9.83 9.75 1.79
CA LYS A 48 10.23 9.48 3.18
C LYS A 48 11.09 8.24 3.28
N GLU A 49 12.05 8.26 4.19
CA GLU A 49 12.94 7.12 4.44
C GLU A 49 12.22 5.96 5.14
N ILE A 50 12.69 4.76 4.87
CA ILE A 50 12.26 3.55 5.59
C ILE A 50 12.74 3.63 7.04
N LYS A 51 11.81 3.42 7.97
CA LYS A 51 12.12 3.24 9.38
C LYS A 51 12.36 1.76 9.70
N ASN A 52 11.44 0.90 9.30
CA ASN A 52 11.50 -0.54 9.50
C ASN A 52 10.86 -1.28 8.33
N GLU A 53 11.43 -2.44 7.98
CA GLU A 53 10.75 -3.46 7.20
C GLU A 53 10.17 -4.51 8.16
N LEU A 54 8.92 -4.92 7.93
CA LEU A 54 8.20 -5.90 8.72
C LEU A 54 7.91 -7.13 7.84
N PHE A 55 7.88 -8.27 8.49
CA PHE A 55 7.68 -9.53 7.84
C PHE A 55 6.77 -10.41 8.69
N TYR A 56 5.67 -10.87 8.12
CA TYR A 56 4.69 -11.72 8.81
C TYR A 56 4.64 -13.07 8.13
N GLU A 57 4.97 -14.12 8.87
CA GLU A 57 4.78 -15.48 8.38
C GLU A 57 3.29 -15.72 8.11
N SER A 58 3.01 -16.22 6.92
CA SER A 58 1.67 -16.48 6.44
C SER A 58 1.64 -17.76 5.63
N LEU A 59 0.53 -18.47 5.68
CA LEU A 59 0.24 -19.60 4.78
C LEU A 59 -0.51 -19.14 3.54
N TRP A 60 -0.33 -17.89 3.15
CA TRP A 60 -1.07 -17.28 2.07
C TRP A 60 -0.69 -17.85 0.70
N HIS A 61 -1.72 -18.23 -0.02
CA HIS A 61 -1.66 -18.58 -1.42
C HIS A 61 -2.44 -17.52 -2.20
N GLY A 62 -1.74 -16.61 -2.86
CA GLY A 62 -2.35 -15.47 -3.56
C GLY A 62 -3.27 -15.84 -4.71
N ASN A 63 -3.86 -14.83 -5.30
CA ASN A 63 -4.87 -14.96 -6.36
C ASN A 63 -4.42 -15.76 -7.59
N ILE A 64 -3.14 -15.74 -7.95
CA ILE A 64 -2.61 -16.53 -9.06
C ILE A 64 -2.78 -18.03 -8.80
N SER A 65 -2.50 -18.48 -7.57
CA SER A 65 -2.72 -19.88 -7.18
C SER A 65 -4.17 -20.32 -7.39
N GLY A 66 -5.12 -19.49 -6.99
CA GLY A 66 -6.54 -19.74 -7.19
C GLY A 66 -6.93 -19.82 -8.67
N LEU A 67 -6.41 -18.91 -9.50
CA LEU A 67 -6.70 -18.85 -10.92
C LEU A 67 -6.20 -20.06 -11.71
N ILE A 68 -5.02 -20.58 -11.37
CA ILE A 68 -4.43 -21.73 -12.09
C ILE A 68 -4.76 -23.07 -11.45
N GLY A 69 -5.46 -23.09 -10.32
CA GLY A 69 -5.83 -24.32 -9.60
C GLY A 69 -4.63 -25.11 -9.07
N GLN A 70 -3.49 -24.45 -8.89
CA GLN A 70 -2.27 -25.07 -8.37
C GLN A 70 -1.88 -24.41 -7.04
N ILE A 71 -1.48 -25.23 -6.09
CA ILE A 71 -0.86 -24.74 -4.85
C ILE A 71 0.57 -24.31 -5.18
N THR A 72 0.82 -23.03 -5.15
CA THR A 72 2.16 -22.45 -5.25
C THR A 72 2.84 -22.46 -3.87
N LYS A 73 4.10 -21.99 -3.81
CA LYS A 73 4.72 -21.72 -2.51
C LYS A 73 3.97 -20.60 -1.81
N GLU A 74 3.85 -20.75 -0.51
CA GLU A 74 3.32 -19.73 0.39
C GLU A 74 4.11 -18.43 0.26
N ASP A 75 3.40 -17.33 0.32
CA ASP A 75 3.97 -15.99 0.45
C ASP A 75 3.80 -15.48 1.88
N ASN A 76 4.70 -14.60 2.26
CA ASN A 76 4.64 -13.90 3.53
C ASN A 76 4.24 -12.46 3.27
N ILE A 77 3.35 -11.92 4.11
CA ILE A 77 3.03 -10.50 4.05
C ILE A 77 4.25 -9.68 4.50
N THR A 78 4.61 -8.70 3.70
CA THR A 78 5.67 -7.74 4.02
C THR A 78 5.06 -6.36 4.20
N ASP A 79 5.58 -5.56 5.12
CA ASP A 79 5.18 -4.16 5.29
C ASP A 79 6.42 -3.28 5.50
N ILE A 80 6.28 -2.00 5.20
CA ILE A 80 7.31 -0.99 5.43
C ILE A 80 6.69 0.12 6.27
N LYS A 81 7.37 0.46 7.38
CA LYS A 81 7.07 1.66 8.13
C LYS A 81 8.02 2.77 7.69
N LEU A 82 7.47 3.91 7.32
CA LEU A 82 8.25 5.09 6.99
C LEU A 82 8.52 5.95 8.23
N LYS A 83 9.56 6.78 8.16
CA LYS A 83 9.82 7.82 9.16
C LYS A 83 8.85 8.99 8.94
N ASP A 84 8.52 9.68 10.00
CA ASP A 84 7.89 11.00 9.99
C ASP A 84 6.60 11.09 9.15
N ILE A 85 5.75 10.08 9.22
CA ILE A 85 4.44 10.10 8.55
C ILE A 85 3.58 11.24 9.09
N GLY A 86 3.62 11.52 10.38
CA GLY A 86 2.76 12.53 11.03
C GLY A 86 1.42 11.95 11.48
N ASN A 87 0.59 12.82 12.06
CA ASN A 87 -0.75 12.48 12.49
C ASN A 87 -1.77 12.91 11.43
N TYR A 88 -2.83 12.14 11.27
CA TYR A 88 -3.88 12.40 10.31
C TYR A 88 -5.24 11.87 10.80
N SER A 89 -6.31 12.40 10.23
CA SER A 89 -7.65 11.80 10.28
C SER A 89 -7.87 10.96 9.04
N TYR A 90 -8.50 9.81 9.19
CA TYR A 90 -8.79 8.89 8.10
C TYR A 90 -10.29 8.63 7.96
N TYR A 91 -10.78 8.64 6.74
CA TYR A 91 -12.20 8.47 6.43
C TYR A 91 -12.40 7.43 5.33
N ILE A 92 -13.48 6.67 5.46
CA ILE A 92 -13.99 5.74 4.44
C ILE A 92 -15.40 6.20 4.07
N ASN A 93 -15.64 6.55 2.80
CA ASN A 93 -16.94 7.03 2.31
C ASN A 93 -17.53 8.14 3.22
N ASP A 94 -16.71 9.15 3.54
CA ASP A 94 -17.00 10.26 4.44
C ASP A 94 -17.18 9.92 5.93
N GLU A 95 -17.07 8.65 6.34
CA GLU A 95 -17.15 8.25 7.74
C GLU A 95 -15.76 8.15 8.37
N LEU A 96 -15.57 8.78 9.54
CA LEU A 96 -14.31 8.71 10.30
C LEU A 96 -14.00 7.25 10.67
N SER A 97 -12.79 6.82 10.39
CA SER A 97 -12.34 5.45 10.61
C SER A 97 -10.92 5.41 11.16
N ASP A 98 -10.50 4.23 11.63
CA ASP A 98 -9.14 4.00 12.12
C ASP A 98 -8.31 3.27 11.05
N TYR A 99 -7.32 3.97 10.48
CA TYR A 99 -6.38 3.37 9.55
C TYR A 99 -5.47 2.36 10.26
N GLY A 100 -5.35 1.19 9.69
CA GLY A 100 -4.45 0.16 10.21
C GLY A 100 -5.06 -0.80 11.22
N THR A 101 -6.34 -0.67 11.58
CA THR A 101 -7.03 -1.64 12.45
C THR A 101 -6.90 -3.06 11.89
N HIS A 102 -7.02 -3.25 10.58
CA HIS A 102 -6.82 -4.55 9.92
C HIS A 102 -5.41 -5.10 10.15
N LYS A 103 -4.38 -4.24 10.09
CA LYS A 103 -2.99 -4.63 10.34
C LYS A 103 -2.77 -5.11 11.77
N GLU A 104 -3.37 -4.46 12.76
CA GLU A 104 -3.28 -4.88 14.16
C GLU A 104 -3.96 -6.22 14.39
N ILE A 105 -5.16 -6.42 13.84
CA ILE A 105 -5.86 -7.71 13.92
C ILE A 105 -5.05 -8.83 13.26
N TYR A 106 -4.47 -8.56 12.07
CA TYR A 106 -3.66 -9.55 11.36
C TYR A 106 -2.42 -9.97 12.16
N LYS A 107 -1.75 -9.03 12.81
CA LYS A 107 -0.58 -9.33 13.66
C LYS A 107 -0.90 -10.31 14.78
N ASP A 108 -2.09 -10.19 15.38
CA ASP A 108 -2.49 -10.98 16.54
C ASP A 108 -3.09 -12.35 16.18
N TYR A 109 -3.81 -12.43 15.07
CA TYR A 109 -4.65 -13.60 14.75
C TYR A 109 -4.41 -14.20 13.37
N GLY A 110 -3.64 -13.55 12.50
CA GLY A 110 -3.51 -13.94 11.10
C GLY A 110 -4.82 -13.81 10.32
N ASN A 111 -4.84 -14.34 9.11
CA ASN A 111 -6.07 -14.38 8.30
C ASN A 111 -6.84 -15.69 8.52
N PRO A 112 -8.00 -15.67 9.18
CA PRO A 112 -8.78 -16.86 9.44
C PRO A 112 -9.42 -17.50 8.21
N THR A 113 -9.48 -16.79 7.07
CA THR A 113 -10.18 -17.22 5.85
C THR A 113 -9.28 -17.65 4.71
N SER A 114 -7.99 -17.40 4.79
CA SER A 114 -6.93 -17.77 3.81
C SER A 114 -7.11 -17.33 2.35
N TYR A 115 -8.10 -16.51 2.02
CA TYR A 115 -8.40 -16.18 0.62
C TYR A 115 -7.68 -14.95 0.07
N SER A 116 -7.37 -13.97 0.88
CA SER A 116 -6.55 -12.84 0.45
C SER A 116 -5.94 -12.14 1.66
N ASP A 117 -4.78 -12.61 2.08
CA ASP A 117 -4.03 -11.95 3.14
C ASP A 117 -3.65 -10.52 2.73
N TYR A 118 -3.48 -10.26 1.42
CA TYR A 118 -3.20 -8.94 0.90
C TYR A 118 -4.32 -7.95 1.24
N ASP A 119 -5.55 -8.22 0.82
CA ASP A 119 -6.68 -7.34 1.07
C ASP A 119 -6.99 -7.22 2.57
N TYR A 120 -6.88 -8.34 3.30
CA TYR A 120 -7.11 -8.35 4.74
C TYR A 120 -6.08 -7.54 5.51
N TYR A 121 -4.81 -7.57 5.09
CA TYR A 121 -3.73 -6.82 5.74
C TYR A 121 -3.72 -5.34 5.34
N TYR A 122 -3.87 -5.03 4.05
CA TYR A 122 -3.76 -3.66 3.54
C TYR A 122 -5.10 -2.92 3.45
N GLY A 123 -6.21 -3.60 3.75
CA GLY A 123 -7.56 -3.06 3.73
C GLY A 123 -8.28 -3.27 2.40
N ASP A 124 -9.61 -3.33 2.51
CA ASP A 124 -10.50 -3.61 1.39
C ASP A 124 -10.51 -2.50 0.33
N ASN A 125 -10.97 -2.91 -0.87
CA ASN A 125 -11.26 -1.99 -1.97
C ASN A 125 -12.57 -1.29 -1.71
N VAL A 126 -12.53 -0.09 -1.13
CA VAL A 126 -13.67 0.79 -0.94
C VAL A 126 -13.65 1.92 -1.96
N PHE A 127 -14.83 2.46 -2.28
CA PHE A 127 -14.96 3.51 -3.29
C PHE A 127 -14.12 4.74 -2.99
N GLU A 128 -14.20 5.26 -1.75
CA GLU A 128 -13.47 6.46 -1.32
C GLU A 128 -12.70 6.21 -0.03
N LYS A 129 -11.44 6.64 -0.03
CA LYS A 129 -10.62 6.78 1.18
C LYS A 129 -10.03 8.19 1.22
N ARG A 130 -10.09 8.85 2.37
CA ARG A 130 -9.56 10.19 2.55
C ARG A 130 -8.63 10.27 3.77
N PHE A 131 -7.48 10.90 3.56
CA PHE A 131 -6.52 11.23 4.60
C PHE A 131 -6.42 12.74 4.74
N GLU A 132 -6.51 13.26 5.96
CA GLU A 132 -6.39 14.68 6.28
C GLU A 132 -5.25 14.89 7.29
N PHE A 133 -4.14 15.45 6.82
CA PHE A 133 -2.97 15.73 7.66
C PHE A 133 -3.05 17.09 8.36
N HIS A 134 -4.05 17.91 8.06
CA HIS A 134 -4.29 19.22 8.67
C HIS A 134 -3.10 20.19 8.53
N ASP A 135 -2.33 20.07 7.46
CA ASP A 135 -1.18 20.91 7.13
C ASP A 135 -1.50 21.78 5.90
N SER A 136 -2.08 22.97 6.15
CA SER A 136 -2.50 23.89 5.08
C SER A 136 -1.34 24.45 4.24
N SER A 137 -0.08 24.21 4.61
CA SER A 137 1.08 24.58 3.79
C SER A 137 1.29 23.62 2.61
N LYS A 138 0.69 22.43 2.67
CA LYS A 138 0.77 21.40 1.62
C LYS A 138 -0.42 21.45 0.67
N PRO A 139 -0.24 21.04 -0.59
CA PRO A 139 -1.35 20.93 -1.54
C PRO A 139 -2.31 19.80 -1.20
N ASN A 140 -3.50 19.82 -1.81
CA ASN A 140 -4.43 18.68 -1.81
C ASN A 140 -4.25 17.87 -3.10
N ILE A 141 -4.57 16.56 -3.05
CA ILE A 141 -4.49 15.69 -4.23
C ILE A 141 -5.70 14.75 -4.31
N LEU A 142 -6.13 14.46 -5.52
CA LEU A 142 -7.08 13.40 -5.86
C LEU A 142 -6.33 12.31 -6.64
N VAL A 143 -6.45 11.06 -6.18
CA VAL A 143 -5.78 9.89 -6.76
C VAL A 143 -6.82 8.87 -7.20
N PHE A 144 -6.86 8.55 -8.48
CA PHE A 144 -7.59 7.39 -8.98
C PHE A 144 -6.68 6.16 -8.88
N ARG A 145 -7.17 5.10 -8.25
CA ARG A 145 -6.35 3.97 -7.87
C ARG A 145 -7.04 2.63 -8.07
N ASP A 146 -6.29 1.56 -7.96
CA ASP A 146 -6.75 0.18 -7.80
C ASP A 146 -6.12 -0.46 -6.54
N SER A 147 -6.28 -1.78 -6.36
CA SER A 147 -5.76 -2.50 -5.17
C SER A 147 -4.24 -2.47 -5.02
N LEU A 148 -3.50 -2.25 -6.08
CA LEU A 148 -2.04 -2.09 -5.97
C LEU A 148 -1.67 -0.91 -5.05
N CYS A 149 -2.47 0.15 -5.05
CA CYS A 149 -2.22 1.32 -4.21
C CYS A 149 -2.46 1.09 -2.71
N ASN A 150 -3.20 0.06 -2.30
CA ASN A 150 -3.55 -0.17 -0.89
C ASN A 150 -2.33 -0.16 0.05
N VAL A 151 -1.18 -0.63 -0.42
CA VAL A 151 0.06 -0.70 0.37
C VAL A 151 0.63 0.69 0.66
N ASN A 152 0.54 1.62 -0.28
CA ASN A 152 1.26 2.91 -0.24
C ASN A 152 0.34 4.14 -0.10
N GLU A 153 -0.95 3.96 0.16
CA GLU A 153 -1.91 5.08 0.33
C GLU A 153 -1.45 6.06 1.42
N GLU A 154 -1.15 5.56 2.62
CA GLU A 154 -0.66 6.38 3.74
C GLU A 154 0.64 7.10 3.39
N TRP A 155 1.54 6.43 2.67
CA TRP A 155 2.84 7.01 2.31
C TRP A 155 2.68 8.17 1.33
N ILE A 156 1.85 8.00 0.30
CA ILE A 156 1.52 9.06 -0.66
C ILE A 156 0.82 10.20 0.07
N ALA A 157 -0.21 9.89 0.86
CA ALA A 157 -1.01 10.88 1.56
C ALA A 157 -0.17 11.79 2.48
N SER A 158 0.90 11.27 3.09
CA SER A 158 1.76 12.03 4.02
C SER A 158 2.45 13.25 3.41
N HIS A 159 2.45 13.39 2.08
CA HIS A 159 3.02 14.54 1.35
C HIS A 159 2.02 15.66 1.11
N PHE A 160 0.74 15.45 1.45
CA PHE A 160 -0.34 16.37 1.11
C PHE A 160 -1.13 16.77 2.36
N ASN A 161 -1.84 17.90 2.27
CA ASN A 161 -2.76 18.33 3.32
C ASN A 161 -4.00 17.41 3.36
N THR A 162 -4.63 17.21 2.21
CA THR A 162 -5.72 16.25 2.03
C THR A 162 -5.46 15.39 0.79
N THR A 163 -5.61 14.09 0.95
CA THR A 163 -5.55 13.13 -0.15
C THR A 163 -6.85 12.34 -0.21
N VAL A 164 -7.48 12.36 -1.37
CA VAL A 164 -8.66 11.53 -1.66
C VAL A 164 -8.26 10.45 -2.66
N PHE A 165 -8.48 9.20 -2.30
CA PHE A 165 -8.29 8.03 -3.16
C PHE A 165 -9.65 7.54 -3.64
N ILE A 166 -9.81 7.37 -4.95
CA ILE A 166 -11.04 6.86 -5.57
C ILE A 166 -10.73 5.56 -6.30
N ASP A 167 -11.47 4.51 -5.97
CA ASP A 167 -11.47 3.23 -6.69
C ASP A 167 -12.68 3.21 -7.63
N LEU A 168 -12.44 3.14 -8.93
CA LEU A 168 -13.50 3.20 -9.95
C LEU A 168 -14.11 1.83 -10.28
N ARG A 169 -13.71 0.78 -9.61
CA ARG A 169 -14.21 -0.58 -9.87
C ARG A 169 -15.54 -0.87 -9.19
#